data_45797438964a559777e120c7043dd311
#
_entry.id   45797438964a559777e120c7043dd311
#
_cell.length_a   1.000
_cell.length_b   1.000
_cell.length_c   1.000
_cell.angle_alpha   90.00
_cell.angle_beta   90.00
_cell.angle_gamma   90.00
#
_symmetry.space_group_name_H-M   'P 1'
#
loop_
_entity.id
_entity.type
_entity.pdbx_description
1 polymer ?
#
loop_
_entity_poly.entity_id
_entity_poly.type
_entity_poly.pdbx_seq_one_letter_code
_entity_poly.pdbx_strand_id
1 'polypeptide(L)'
;MAQARGWAHRRTQLAAVALVASSLLVGCGLTRVTAGEARPELEAAQVPAGDGVFAVATPGDCLAWPDQRPAEARLVDCAAEHRFEVSEILDLTLQYGPNAEPPTVARIQQLTAERCEPAARHYLGAKFDPDGRFTVTMLWSGERAWERGGRRMLCGLQLTGRDQRPQSFTGKVVDLDQSRVWPAGTCLGIDTATSQPTDVPVDCAAPHAFEVTGTVDVGARFPGHVPAELAQDDFIKDACTRITDAYLAPIGLRETTLTIAYTVIQQASWDAGSRRVACNIGAHSGGSWSTLLNSAKGPLLIDGRPPAP
;
A
#
# COMPACT_ATOMS: atom_id res chain seq x y z
N MET A 1 7.13 -59.09 18.90
CA MET A 1 6.38 -60.07 18.12
C MET A 1 6.02 -59.38 16.83
N ALA A 2 6.82 -59.54 15.76
CA ALA A 2 6.74 -60.54 14.69
C ALA A 2 5.47 -60.30 13.84
N GLN A 3 5.48 -60.10 12.53
CA GLN A 3 6.27 -60.46 11.34
C GLN A 3 5.73 -59.62 10.16
N ALA A 4 6.42 -58.98 9.31
CA ALA A 4 7.15 -59.29 8.09
C ALA A 4 6.61 -60.41 7.19
N ARG A 5 6.30 -60.05 5.92
CA ARG A 5 6.40 -60.83 4.65
C ARG A 5 5.75 -59.96 3.55
N GLY A 6 6.31 -59.54 2.43
CA GLY A 6 7.36 -60.10 1.58
C GLY A 6 6.78 -60.72 0.31
N TRP A 7 7.38 -60.46 -0.86
CA TRP A 7 7.30 -61.07 -2.19
C TRP A 7 6.69 -60.17 -3.28
N ALA A 8 7.38 -59.71 -4.26
CA ALA A 8 8.41 -60.11 -5.22
C ALA A 8 7.84 -60.29 -6.67
N HIS A 9 8.47 -59.53 -7.55
CA HIS A 9 8.74 -59.71 -9.00
C HIS A 9 7.79 -60.54 -9.89
N ARG A 10 7.41 -59.95 -11.05
CA ARG A 10 7.63 -60.61 -12.35
C ARG A 10 7.90 -59.58 -13.47
N ARG A 11 9.03 -59.75 -14.12
CA ARG A 11 9.39 -59.28 -15.47
C ARG A 11 8.90 -60.29 -16.50
N THR A 12 8.46 -59.85 -17.69
CA THR A 12 8.57 -60.55 -19.01
C THR A 12 8.26 -59.45 -20.06
N GLN A 13 9.12 -58.98 -20.85
CA GLN A 13 9.86 -59.35 -22.05
C GLN A 13 8.96 -59.52 -23.30
N LEU A 14 9.23 -58.59 -24.25
CA LEU A 14 9.44 -58.72 -25.69
C LEU A 14 8.37 -59.38 -26.60
N ALA A 15 7.91 -58.61 -27.61
CA ALA A 15 7.98 -59.04 -29.01
C ALA A 15 7.82 -57.85 -29.96
N ALA A 16 8.86 -57.69 -30.77
CA ALA A 16 8.89 -56.82 -31.95
C ALA A 16 8.23 -57.55 -33.12
N VAL A 17 7.41 -56.85 -33.91
CA VAL A 17 7.10 -57.23 -35.27
C VAL A 17 7.20 -56.02 -36.17
N ALA A 18 8.17 -56.01 -37.03
CA ALA A 18 8.31 -55.13 -38.17
C ALA A 18 7.55 -55.70 -39.34
N LEU A 19 6.79 -54.92 -40.09
CA LEU A 19 6.49 -55.19 -41.49
C LEU A 19 6.28 -53.89 -42.27
N VAL A 20 6.79 -53.91 -43.46
CA VAL A 20 7.24 -52.96 -44.45
C VAL A 20 6.10 -52.43 -45.33
N ALA A 21 6.25 -51.17 -45.71
CA ALA A 21 5.95 -50.50 -46.98
C ALA A 21 4.52 -50.40 -47.54
N SER A 22 4.10 -49.22 -47.80
CA SER A 22 3.89 -48.73 -49.17
C SER A 22 3.55 -47.25 -49.22
N SER A 23 4.26 -46.55 -50.04
CA SER A 23 4.20 -45.15 -50.41
C SER A 23 2.87 -44.77 -51.06
N LEU A 24 2.23 -43.70 -50.61
CA LEU A 24 1.39 -42.85 -51.46
C LEU A 24 1.57 -41.38 -51.04
N LEU A 25 2.25 -40.65 -51.88
CA LEU A 25 2.37 -39.20 -51.88
C LEU A 25 1.01 -38.58 -52.16
N VAL A 26 0.44 -37.94 -51.15
CA VAL A 26 -0.54 -36.87 -51.40
C VAL A 26 -0.08 -35.65 -50.57
N GLY A 27 0.31 -34.60 -51.29
CA GLY A 27 0.71 -33.36 -50.71
C GLY A 27 -0.49 -32.68 -50.01
N CYS A 28 -0.32 -32.39 -48.72
CA CYS A 28 -1.12 -31.43 -48.01
C CYS A 28 -0.17 -30.60 -47.19
N GLY A 29 -0.30 -29.30 -47.36
CA GLY A 29 0.55 -28.26 -46.81
C GLY A 29 0.73 -28.39 -45.32
N LEU A 30 1.97 -28.41 -44.87
CA LEU A 30 2.37 -28.17 -43.50
C LEU A 30 2.06 -26.75 -43.11
N THR A 31 0.89 -26.50 -42.55
CA THR A 31 0.71 -25.34 -41.69
C THR A 31 1.43 -25.61 -40.41
N ARG A 32 2.60 -24.99 -40.24
CA ARG A 32 3.26 -24.89 -38.97
C ARG A 32 2.32 -24.14 -38.03
N VAL A 33 1.74 -24.83 -37.06
CA VAL A 33 1.15 -24.22 -35.89
C VAL A 33 2.32 -23.75 -35.03
N THR A 34 2.71 -22.50 -35.19
CA THR A 34 3.55 -21.81 -34.25
C THR A 34 2.68 -21.50 -33.03
N ALA A 35 2.90 -22.25 -31.95
CA ALA A 35 2.42 -21.86 -30.64
C ALA A 35 3.12 -20.54 -30.25
N GLY A 36 2.39 -19.49 -30.27
CA GLY A 36 2.81 -18.13 -29.96
C GLY A 36 1.65 -17.19 -30.22
N GLU A 37 0.54 -17.39 -29.53
CA GLU A 37 -0.44 -16.31 -29.39
C GLU A 37 0.22 -15.25 -28.54
N ALA A 38 0.90 -14.31 -29.23
CA ALA A 38 1.19 -13.01 -28.66
C ALA A 38 -0.14 -12.44 -28.16
N ARG A 39 -0.24 -12.21 -26.85
CA ARG A 39 -1.28 -11.31 -26.31
C ARG A 39 -1.28 -10.08 -27.18
N PRO A 40 -2.45 -9.61 -27.62
CA PRO A 40 -2.52 -8.34 -28.32
C PRO A 40 -1.91 -7.30 -27.35
N GLU A 41 -0.81 -6.70 -27.78
CA GLU A 41 -0.31 -5.46 -27.25
C GLU A 41 -1.55 -4.55 -27.13
N LEU A 42 -1.88 -4.11 -25.92
CA LEU A 42 -2.94 -3.14 -25.69
C LEU A 42 -2.52 -1.90 -26.48
N GLU A 43 -2.97 -1.84 -27.72
CA GLU A 43 -2.90 -0.67 -28.56
C GLU A 43 -3.52 0.45 -27.73
N ALA A 44 -2.70 1.45 -27.38
CA ALA A 44 -3.12 2.56 -26.54
C ALA A 44 -4.39 3.14 -27.18
N ALA A 45 -5.55 2.78 -26.61
CA ALA A 45 -6.82 3.27 -27.08
C ALA A 45 -6.70 4.79 -27.14
N GLN A 46 -6.90 5.38 -28.31
CA GLN A 46 -6.84 6.82 -28.50
C GLN A 46 -7.93 7.43 -27.62
N VAL A 47 -7.49 7.95 -26.47
CA VAL A 47 -8.36 8.59 -25.51
C VAL A 47 -8.99 9.81 -26.15
N PRO A 48 -10.33 9.97 -26.14
CA PRO A 48 -10.98 11.15 -26.69
C PRO A 48 -10.38 12.41 -26.05
N ALA A 49 -10.07 13.40 -26.89
CA ALA A 49 -9.52 14.68 -26.47
C ALA A 49 -10.54 15.43 -25.58
N GLY A 50 -10.50 15.20 -24.29
CA GLY A 50 -11.42 15.84 -23.33
C GLY A 50 -11.12 15.46 -21.90
N ASP A 51 -11.24 14.19 -21.56
CA ASP A 51 -11.14 13.70 -20.17
C ASP A 51 -9.94 12.79 -19.91
N GLY A 52 -9.10 12.52 -20.90
CA GLY A 52 -7.93 11.68 -20.74
C GLY A 52 -8.29 10.31 -20.15
N VAL A 53 -7.44 9.84 -19.20
CA VAL A 53 -7.63 8.57 -18.50
C VAL A 53 -8.97 8.51 -17.73
N PHE A 54 -9.51 9.65 -17.31
CA PHE A 54 -10.76 9.72 -16.55
C PHE A 54 -11.98 9.24 -17.35
N ALA A 55 -11.92 9.30 -18.68
CA ALA A 55 -13.01 8.81 -19.54
C ALA A 55 -13.02 7.27 -19.65
N VAL A 56 -11.87 6.62 -19.52
CA VAL A 56 -11.70 5.20 -19.84
C VAL A 56 -11.34 4.32 -18.65
N ALA A 57 -10.83 4.89 -17.54
CA ALA A 57 -10.45 4.13 -16.36
C ALA A 57 -11.64 3.35 -15.78
N THR A 58 -11.35 2.19 -15.23
CA THR A 58 -12.30 1.28 -14.58
C THR A 58 -11.78 0.84 -13.22
N PRO A 59 -12.65 0.34 -12.30
CA PRO A 59 -12.17 -0.22 -11.04
C PRO A 59 -11.14 -1.33 -11.26
N GLY A 60 -10.04 -1.26 -10.51
CA GLY A 60 -8.89 -2.15 -10.63
C GLY A 60 -7.78 -1.67 -11.56
N ASP A 61 -7.97 -0.55 -12.24
CA ASP A 61 -6.92 0.08 -13.04
C ASP A 61 -5.93 0.84 -12.16
N CYS A 62 -4.65 0.82 -12.59
CA CYS A 62 -3.57 1.51 -11.92
C CYS A 62 -3.11 2.72 -12.72
N LEU A 63 -2.92 3.86 -12.03
CA LEU A 63 -2.58 5.12 -12.66
C LEU A 63 -1.21 5.63 -12.21
N ALA A 64 -0.40 6.03 -13.17
CA ALA A 64 0.86 6.71 -12.94
C ALA A 64 0.85 8.11 -13.56
N TRP A 65 1.56 9.05 -12.95
CA TRP A 65 1.79 10.39 -13.46
C TRP A 65 3.15 10.92 -13.05
N PRO A 66 3.77 11.82 -13.82
CA PRO A 66 5.01 12.49 -13.41
C PRO A 66 4.74 13.42 -12.22
N ASP A 67 5.79 13.72 -11.46
CA ASP A 67 5.71 14.43 -10.20
C ASP A 67 4.70 15.58 -10.17
N GLN A 68 3.73 15.47 -9.24
CA GLN A 68 2.73 16.48 -8.91
C GLN A 68 1.81 16.94 -10.04
N ARG A 69 1.69 16.13 -11.11
CA ARG A 69 0.82 16.43 -12.25
C ARG A 69 -0.24 15.33 -12.46
N PRO A 70 -1.18 15.15 -11.53
CA PRO A 70 -2.21 14.10 -11.63
C PRO A 70 -3.11 14.28 -12.87
N ALA A 71 -3.19 15.48 -13.43
CA ALA A 71 -3.88 15.72 -14.72
C ALA A 71 -3.21 15.02 -15.93
N GLU A 72 -1.94 14.60 -15.77
CA GLU A 72 -1.20 13.82 -16.79
C GLU A 72 -1.23 12.30 -16.46
N ALA A 73 -2.17 11.87 -15.64
CA ALA A 73 -2.32 10.47 -15.28
C ALA A 73 -2.57 9.60 -16.52
N ARG A 74 -1.97 8.44 -16.53
CA ARG A 74 -2.10 7.41 -17.58
C ARG A 74 -2.31 6.03 -16.95
N LEU A 75 -3.00 5.17 -17.67
CA LEU A 75 -3.11 3.75 -17.32
C LEU A 75 -1.74 3.08 -17.44
N VAL A 76 -1.43 2.26 -16.44
CA VAL A 76 -0.25 1.39 -16.42
C VAL A 76 -0.63 0.01 -15.89
N ASP A 77 0.20 -0.99 -16.16
CA ASP A 77 0.07 -2.28 -15.49
C ASP A 77 0.33 -2.09 -13.99
N CYS A 78 -0.52 -2.68 -13.13
CA CYS A 78 -0.35 -2.58 -11.69
C CYS A 78 0.96 -3.22 -11.18
N ALA A 79 1.57 -4.12 -11.94
CA ALA A 79 2.91 -4.62 -11.65
C ALA A 79 4.02 -3.57 -11.87
N ALA A 80 3.74 -2.49 -12.62
CA ALA A 80 4.63 -1.35 -12.78
C ALA A 80 4.43 -0.33 -11.64
N GLU A 81 5.37 0.61 -11.51
CA GLU A 81 5.23 1.72 -10.57
C GLU A 81 4.02 2.61 -10.93
N HIS A 82 3.15 2.79 -9.97
CA HIS A 82 1.97 3.63 -10.08
C HIS A 82 1.70 4.35 -8.75
N ARG A 83 0.77 5.31 -8.75
CA ARG A 83 0.48 6.16 -7.59
C ARG A 83 -0.95 6.05 -7.09
N PHE A 84 -1.81 5.37 -7.86
CA PHE A 84 -3.24 5.31 -7.57
C PHE A 84 -3.83 4.03 -8.14
N GLU A 85 -4.67 3.37 -7.37
CA GLU A 85 -5.47 2.22 -7.80
C GLU A 85 -6.95 2.60 -7.73
N VAL A 86 -7.65 2.51 -8.86
CA VAL A 86 -9.06 2.92 -8.97
C VAL A 86 -9.96 1.92 -8.26
N SER A 87 -10.80 2.38 -7.33
CA SER A 87 -11.81 1.56 -6.66
C SER A 87 -13.22 1.77 -7.20
N GLU A 88 -13.57 2.98 -7.65
CA GLU A 88 -14.87 3.31 -8.23
C GLU A 88 -14.78 4.55 -9.14
N ILE A 89 -15.77 4.68 -10.01
CA ILE A 89 -15.95 5.85 -10.86
C ILE A 89 -17.20 6.59 -10.42
N LEU A 90 -17.06 7.87 -10.14
CA LEU A 90 -18.18 8.76 -9.87
C LEU A 90 -18.51 9.58 -11.12
N ASP A 91 -19.66 9.34 -11.70
CA ASP A 91 -20.21 10.20 -12.75
C ASP A 91 -21.10 11.27 -12.11
N LEU A 92 -20.68 12.50 -12.18
CA LEU A 92 -21.36 13.64 -11.58
C LEU A 92 -22.23 14.41 -12.60
N THR A 93 -22.41 13.90 -13.81
CA THR A 93 -23.18 14.55 -14.89
C THR A 93 -24.60 14.92 -14.46
N LEU A 94 -25.26 14.07 -13.67
CA LEU A 94 -26.61 14.34 -13.16
C LEU A 94 -26.67 15.39 -12.06
N GLN A 95 -25.55 15.58 -11.33
CA GLN A 95 -25.48 16.54 -10.22
C GLN A 95 -25.00 17.91 -10.67
N TYR A 96 -24.17 17.95 -11.71
CA TYR A 96 -23.54 19.16 -12.21
C TYR A 96 -23.83 19.31 -13.72
N GLY A 97 -24.70 20.23 -14.05
CA GLY A 97 -25.01 20.55 -15.44
C GLY A 97 -23.77 21.05 -16.21
N PRO A 98 -23.91 21.25 -17.53
CA PRO A 98 -22.78 21.58 -18.41
C PRO A 98 -22.06 22.88 -18.03
N ASN A 99 -22.76 23.83 -17.45
CA ASN A 99 -22.23 25.14 -17.06
C ASN A 99 -22.02 25.28 -15.53
N ALA A 100 -22.11 24.18 -14.77
CA ALA A 100 -21.90 24.23 -13.34
C ALA A 100 -20.43 24.47 -13.00
N GLU A 101 -20.16 25.26 -11.97
CA GLU A 101 -18.83 25.42 -11.39
C GLU A 101 -18.32 24.07 -10.83
N PRO A 102 -16.99 23.86 -10.81
CA PRO A 102 -16.41 22.67 -10.21
C PRO A 102 -16.72 22.59 -8.71
N PRO A 103 -16.81 21.40 -8.12
CA PRO A 103 -17.02 21.27 -6.69
C PRO A 103 -15.85 21.87 -5.92
N THR A 104 -16.16 22.55 -4.82
CA THR A 104 -15.17 23.12 -3.91
C THR A 104 -14.34 22.01 -3.26
N VAL A 105 -13.17 22.35 -2.72
CA VAL A 105 -12.33 21.41 -1.97
C VAL A 105 -13.11 20.73 -0.84
N ALA A 106 -13.91 21.50 -0.08
CA ALA A 106 -14.76 20.95 0.98
C ALA A 106 -15.79 19.95 0.43
N ARG A 107 -16.38 20.22 -0.74
CA ARG A 107 -17.32 19.28 -1.38
C ARG A 107 -16.61 18.03 -1.89
N ILE A 108 -15.40 18.15 -2.42
CA ILE A 108 -14.58 16.99 -2.82
C ILE A 108 -14.27 16.11 -1.59
N GLN A 109 -13.86 16.72 -0.47
CA GLN A 109 -13.62 15.97 0.78
C GLN A 109 -14.87 15.25 1.27
N GLN A 110 -16.02 15.94 1.24
CA GLN A 110 -17.30 15.33 1.59
C GLN A 110 -17.67 14.17 0.66
N LEU A 111 -17.53 14.32 -0.65
CA LEU A 111 -17.77 13.26 -1.63
C LEU A 111 -16.81 12.08 -1.43
N THR A 112 -15.56 12.35 -1.05
CA THR A 112 -14.58 11.30 -0.74
C THR A 112 -15.07 10.47 0.45
N ALA A 113 -15.48 11.10 1.55
CA ALA A 113 -15.99 10.38 2.71
C ALA A 113 -17.33 9.66 2.42
N GLU A 114 -18.26 10.30 1.71
CA GLU A 114 -19.58 9.75 1.44
C GLU A 114 -19.60 8.63 0.39
N ARG A 115 -18.69 8.67 -0.59
CA ARG A 115 -18.72 7.81 -1.77
C ARG A 115 -17.45 6.95 -1.91
N CYS A 116 -16.27 7.53 -1.80
CA CYS A 116 -15.05 6.82 -2.06
C CYS A 116 -14.66 5.85 -0.92
N GLU A 117 -14.89 6.22 0.34
CA GLU A 117 -14.60 5.31 1.47
C GLU A 117 -15.46 4.04 1.44
N PRO A 118 -16.80 4.09 1.26
CA PRO A 118 -17.60 2.89 1.09
C PRO A 118 -17.21 2.07 -0.15
N ALA A 119 -16.86 2.75 -1.25
CA ALA A 119 -16.42 2.10 -2.48
C ALA A 119 -15.09 1.34 -2.30
N ALA A 120 -14.11 1.94 -1.65
CA ALA A 120 -12.83 1.28 -1.35
C ALA A 120 -13.02 0.07 -0.43
N ARG A 121 -13.89 0.17 0.58
CA ARG A 121 -14.28 -0.97 1.44
C ARG A 121 -14.95 -2.09 0.64
N HIS A 122 -15.84 -1.74 -0.28
CA HIS A 122 -16.49 -2.72 -1.16
C HIS A 122 -15.47 -3.39 -2.11
N TYR A 123 -14.60 -2.58 -2.70
CA TYR A 123 -13.58 -3.03 -3.65
C TYR A 123 -12.57 -4.01 -3.03
N LEU A 124 -12.05 -3.71 -1.84
CA LEU A 124 -11.09 -4.56 -1.14
C LEU A 124 -11.75 -5.65 -0.29
N GLY A 125 -13.04 -5.48 0.09
CA GLY A 125 -13.76 -6.41 0.95
C GLY A 125 -13.05 -6.62 2.30
N ALA A 126 -12.87 -7.88 2.70
CA ALA A 126 -12.15 -8.23 3.93
C ALA A 126 -10.66 -7.84 3.94
N LYS A 127 -10.12 -7.42 2.79
CA LYS A 127 -8.75 -6.95 2.65
C LYS A 127 -8.61 -5.43 2.82
N PHE A 128 -9.68 -4.73 3.17
CA PHE A 128 -9.59 -3.32 3.52
C PHE A 128 -9.05 -3.15 4.94
N ASP A 129 -7.86 -2.58 5.07
CA ASP A 129 -7.29 -2.22 6.38
C ASP A 129 -7.69 -0.77 6.74
N PRO A 130 -8.56 -0.57 7.75
CA PRO A 130 -8.99 0.75 8.16
C PRO A 130 -7.86 1.61 8.76
N ASP A 131 -6.84 0.95 9.33
CA ASP A 131 -5.67 1.58 9.94
C ASP A 131 -4.42 1.45 9.05
N GLY A 132 -4.63 1.05 7.79
CA GLY A 132 -3.57 0.79 6.83
C GLY A 132 -2.86 2.06 6.34
N ARG A 133 -1.78 1.84 5.58
CA ARG A 133 -0.98 2.91 4.99
C ARG A 133 -1.56 3.51 3.72
N PHE A 134 -2.57 2.86 3.11
CA PHE A 134 -3.22 3.36 1.91
C PHE A 134 -4.39 4.28 2.26
N THR A 135 -4.36 5.49 1.73
CA THR A 135 -5.40 6.49 1.94
C THR A 135 -6.42 6.42 0.82
N VAL A 136 -7.70 6.43 1.18
CA VAL A 136 -8.78 6.60 0.21
C VAL A 136 -8.83 8.05 -0.23
N THR A 137 -8.82 8.29 -1.52
CA THR A 137 -8.83 9.64 -2.08
C THR A 137 -9.63 9.71 -3.37
N MET A 138 -9.87 10.92 -3.84
CA MET A 138 -10.55 11.20 -5.10
C MET A 138 -9.62 11.93 -6.05
N LEU A 139 -9.52 11.42 -7.28
CA LEU A 139 -8.84 12.07 -8.39
C LEU A 139 -9.85 12.68 -9.35
N TRP A 140 -9.53 13.84 -9.88
CA TRP A 140 -10.31 14.51 -10.94
C TRP A 140 -9.41 15.14 -11.98
N SER A 141 -9.94 15.34 -13.16
CA SER A 141 -9.19 15.81 -14.34
C SER A 141 -8.82 17.31 -14.32
N GLY A 142 -9.24 18.04 -13.26
CA GLY A 142 -8.95 19.46 -13.08
C GLY A 142 -9.96 20.39 -13.77
N GLU A 143 -9.82 21.69 -13.48
CA GLU A 143 -10.74 22.74 -13.94
C GLU A 143 -10.90 22.79 -15.45
N ARG A 144 -9.79 22.69 -16.20
CA ARG A 144 -9.82 22.72 -17.68
C ARG A 144 -10.65 21.59 -18.29
N ALA A 145 -10.63 20.40 -17.70
CA ALA A 145 -11.45 19.31 -18.18
C ALA A 145 -12.91 19.53 -17.77
N TRP A 146 -13.16 20.06 -16.59
CA TRP A 146 -14.49 20.41 -16.12
C TRP A 146 -15.17 21.45 -17.04
N GLU A 147 -14.46 22.50 -17.45
CA GLU A 147 -14.92 23.51 -18.42
C GLU A 147 -15.32 22.90 -19.77
N ARG A 148 -14.66 21.79 -20.17
CA ARG A 148 -14.98 21.06 -21.39
C ARG A 148 -16.08 20.00 -21.23
N GLY A 149 -16.69 19.92 -20.04
CA GLY A 149 -17.79 19.00 -19.76
C GLY A 149 -17.37 17.72 -19.04
N GLY A 150 -16.10 17.55 -18.65
CA GLY A 150 -15.64 16.42 -17.84
C GLY A 150 -16.31 16.40 -16.48
N ARG A 151 -17.05 15.32 -16.17
CA ARG A 151 -17.81 15.17 -14.93
C ARG A 151 -17.48 13.87 -14.19
N ARG A 152 -16.48 13.14 -14.66
CA ARG A 152 -16.04 11.89 -14.04
C ARG A 152 -14.91 12.15 -13.06
N MET A 153 -15.05 11.57 -11.88
CA MET A 153 -14.03 11.53 -10.84
C MET A 153 -13.74 10.08 -10.48
N LEU A 154 -12.52 9.79 -10.07
CA LEU A 154 -12.08 8.44 -9.72
C LEU A 154 -11.88 8.37 -8.21
N CYS A 155 -12.60 7.48 -7.55
CA CYS A 155 -12.29 7.04 -6.21
C CYS A 155 -11.17 6.01 -6.25
N GLY A 156 -10.25 6.03 -5.32
CA GLY A 156 -9.21 5.03 -5.27
C GLY A 156 -8.30 5.11 -4.05
N LEU A 157 -7.27 4.31 -4.12
CA LEU A 157 -6.30 4.06 -3.07
C LEU A 157 -4.95 4.63 -3.46
N GLN A 158 -4.32 5.30 -2.53
CA GLN A 158 -3.07 6.02 -2.74
C GLN A 158 -2.15 5.82 -1.54
N LEU A 159 -0.87 5.60 -1.80
CA LEU A 159 0.13 5.63 -0.74
C LEU A 159 0.56 7.08 -0.52
N THR A 160 0.29 7.59 0.68
CA THR A 160 0.69 8.93 1.07
C THR A 160 2.09 8.90 1.68
N GLY A 161 2.98 9.69 1.13
CA GLY A 161 4.32 9.83 1.63
C GLY A 161 4.58 11.14 2.35
N ARG A 162 5.85 11.55 2.38
CA ARG A 162 6.30 12.79 2.99
C ARG A 162 5.56 13.99 2.39
N ASP A 163 5.22 14.96 3.21
CA ASP A 163 4.48 16.18 2.83
C ASP A 163 3.13 15.91 2.16
N GLN A 164 2.47 14.80 2.53
CA GLN A 164 1.20 14.35 1.96
C GLN A 164 1.25 14.10 0.43
N ARG A 165 2.44 13.93 -0.13
CA ARG A 165 2.60 13.67 -1.56
C ARG A 165 2.34 12.21 -1.89
N PRO A 166 1.67 11.92 -3.02
CA PRO A 166 1.51 10.56 -3.50
C PRO A 166 2.87 9.89 -3.74
N GLN A 167 3.07 8.72 -3.12
CA GLN A 167 4.23 7.86 -3.39
C GLN A 167 3.87 6.81 -4.43
N SER A 168 4.87 6.38 -5.19
CA SER A 168 4.74 5.23 -6.08
C SER A 168 4.76 3.92 -5.28
N PHE A 169 4.00 2.95 -5.75
CA PHE A 169 4.03 1.57 -5.28
C PHE A 169 3.81 0.62 -6.46
N THR A 170 4.01 -0.67 -6.26
CA THR A 170 3.84 -1.72 -7.27
C THR A 170 2.92 -2.80 -6.71
N GLY A 171 2.14 -3.43 -7.58
CA GLY A 171 1.16 -4.45 -7.18
C GLY A 171 -0.19 -3.87 -6.81
N LYS A 172 -1.22 -4.70 -6.79
CA LYS A 172 -2.56 -4.29 -6.34
C LYS A 172 -2.63 -4.22 -4.82
N VAL A 173 -3.34 -3.22 -4.29
CA VAL A 173 -3.46 -3.00 -2.83
C VAL A 173 -4.00 -4.24 -2.12
N VAL A 174 -4.92 -4.98 -2.75
CA VAL A 174 -5.48 -6.22 -2.19
C VAL A 174 -4.43 -7.30 -1.90
N ASP A 175 -3.30 -7.29 -2.62
CA ASP A 175 -2.21 -8.26 -2.51
C ASP A 175 -1.04 -7.74 -1.66
N LEU A 176 -1.08 -6.48 -1.23
CA LEU A 176 0.00 -5.84 -0.48
C LEU A 176 -0.22 -5.91 1.03
N ASP A 177 0.89 -5.95 1.77
CA ASP A 177 0.87 -5.68 3.20
C ASP A 177 0.53 -4.20 3.43
N GLN A 178 -0.61 -3.96 4.05
CA GLN A 178 -1.14 -2.61 4.28
C GLN A 178 -0.68 -2.01 5.61
N SER A 179 0.15 -2.71 6.39
CA SER A 179 0.65 -2.22 7.67
C SER A 179 1.24 -0.82 7.56
N ARG A 180 0.86 0.07 8.47
CA ARG A 180 1.36 1.44 8.52
C ARG A 180 2.76 1.47 9.16
N VAL A 181 3.75 1.13 8.36
CA VAL A 181 5.15 1.12 8.75
C VAL A 181 5.99 1.96 7.80
N TRP A 182 7.01 2.61 8.33
CA TRP A 182 7.92 3.48 7.61
C TRP A 182 9.37 3.02 7.83
N PRO A 183 10.28 3.34 6.92
CA PRO A 183 11.71 3.09 7.15
C PRO A 183 12.22 3.77 8.43
N ALA A 184 13.16 3.12 9.11
CA ALA A 184 13.85 3.73 10.25
C ALA A 184 14.46 5.09 9.89
N GLY A 185 14.34 6.07 10.78
CA GLY A 185 14.74 7.46 10.55
C GLY A 185 13.65 8.32 9.91
N THR A 186 12.45 7.78 9.67
CA THR A 186 11.31 8.60 9.24
C THR A 186 10.72 9.34 10.44
N CYS A 187 10.57 10.67 10.33
CA CYS A 187 9.89 11.47 11.33
C CYS A 187 8.41 11.63 10.98
N LEU A 188 7.54 11.46 11.98
CA LEU A 188 6.09 11.55 11.83
C LEU A 188 5.57 12.81 12.52
N GLY A 189 4.82 13.61 11.77
CA GLY A 189 4.39 14.95 12.15
C GLY A 189 3.59 15.03 13.44
N ILE A 190 3.44 16.25 13.94
CA ILE A 190 2.59 16.61 15.07
C ILE A 190 1.73 17.81 14.70
N ASP A 191 0.47 17.78 15.08
CA ASP A 191 -0.35 18.98 15.11
C ASP A 191 0.03 19.78 16.36
N THR A 192 0.75 20.87 16.18
CA THR A 192 1.27 21.70 17.27
C THR A 192 0.17 22.43 18.07
N ALA A 193 -1.04 22.57 17.53
CA ALA A 193 -2.17 23.18 18.23
C ALA A 193 -2.83 22.21 19.20
N THR A 194 -2.87 20.93 18.85
CA THR A 194 -3.54 19.88 19.65
C THR A 194 -2.56 18.94 20.37
N SER A 195 -1.26 19.02 20.02
CA SER A 195 -0.22 18.07 20.46
C SER A 195 -0.52 16.60 20.11
N GLN A 196 -1.27 16.40 19.01
CA GLN A 196 -1.61 15.06 18.52
C GLN A 196 -0.67 14.65 17.37
N PRO A 197 -0.17 13.41 17.37
CA PRO A 197 0.56 12.86 16.23
C PRO A 197 -0.33 12.83 14.99
N THR A 198 0.26 13.11 13.83
CA THR A 198 -0.47 13.10 12.55
C THR A 198 -0.19 11.85 11.72
N ASP A 199 0.76 11.01 12.13
CA ASP A 199 1.25 9.83 11.39
C ASP A 199 1.70 10.12 9.93
N VAL A 200 1.87 11.38 9.59
CA VAL A 200 2.30 11.84 8.26
C VAL A 200 3.81 12.02 8.27
N PRO A 201 4.54 11.37 7.34
CA PRO A 201 5.98 11.57 7.22
C PRO A 201 6.35 13.02 6.90
N VAL A 202 7.26 13.58 7.69
CA VAL A 202 7.77 14.96 7.54
C VAL A 202 9.31 14.95 7.55
N ASP A 203 9.91 16.09 7.21
CA ASP A 203 11.34 16.30 7.44
C ASP A 203 11.60 16.36 8.95
N CYS A 204 12.64 15.67 9.43
CA CYS A 204 12.97 15.69 10.85
C CYS A 204 13.37 17.08 11.38
N ALA A 205 13.79 17.99 10.52
CA ALA A 205 13.98 19.38 10.89
C ALA A 205 12.67 20.15 11.14
N ALA A 206 11.52 19.60 10.69
CA ALA A 206 10.19 20.13 10.98
C ALA A 206 9.64 19.57 12.30
N PRO A 207 8.62 20.24 12.90
CA PRO A 207 7.93 19.73 14.08
C PRO A 207 7.35 18.32 13.84
N HIS A 208 7.65 17.38 14.73
CA HIS A 208 7.16 16.02 14.67
C HIS A 208 6.94 15.42 16.07
N ALA A 209 6.13 14.37 16.17
CA ALA A 209 5.85 13.67 17.41
C ALA A 209 6.75 12.47 17.61
N PHE A 210 7.05 11.77 16.50
CA PHE A 210 7.76 10.50 16.52
C PHE A 210 8.88 10.44 15.51
N GLU A 211 9.89 9.63 15.83
CA GLU A 211 10.86 9.12 14.87
C GLU A 211 10.81 7.59 14.87
N VAL A 212 10.65 7.00 13.69
CA VAL A 212 10.62 5.54 13.52
C VAL A 212 12.00 4.96 13.74
N THR A 213 12.13 3.99 14.62
CA THR A 213 13.40 3.31 14.92
C THR A 213 13.53 1.97 14.19
N GLY A 214 12.39 1.37 13.81
CA GLY A 214 12.34 0.13 13.05
C GLY A 214 10.94 -0.47 13.01
N THR A 215 10.88 -1.75 12.66
CA THR A 215 9.62 -2.47 12.45
C THR A 215 9.69 -3.86 13.06
N VAL A 216 8.60 -4.28 13.70
CA VAL A 216 8.40 -5.62 14.26
C VAL A 216 7.42 -6.39 13.38
N ASP A 217 7.77 -7.61 12.99
CA ASP A 217 6.87 -8.56 12.34
C ASP A 217 6.15 -9.39 13.41
N VAL A 218 4.91 -8.99 13.70
CA VAL A 218 4.04 -9.68 14.67
C VAL A 218 3.54 -11.00 14.07
N GLY A 219 3.34 -11.04 12.75
CA GLY A 219 2.89 -12.24 12.05
C GLY A 219 3.90 -13.38 12.08
N ALA A 220 5.19 -13.08 12.03
CA ALA A 220 6.25 -14.08 12.16
C ALA A 220 6.23 -14.75 13.57
N ARG A 221 5.86 -14.01 14.62
CA ARG A 221 5.77 -14.53 15.98
C ARG A 221 4.46 -15.24 16.25
N PHE A 222 3.37 -14.76 15.68
CA PHE A 222 2.01 -15.25 15.90
C PHE A 222 1.37 -15.63 14.56
N PRO A 223 1.66 -16.81 14.01
CA PRO A 223 1.01 -17.27 12.78
C PRO A 223 -0.46 -17.62 13.06
N GLY A 224 -1.37 -17.22 12.17
CA GLY A 224 -2.79 -17.58 12.24
C GLY A 224 -3.68 -16.46 12.73
N HIS A 225 -4.43 -16.68 13.79
CA HIS A 225 -5.39 -15.70 14.33
C HIS A 225 -4.69 -14.51 14.98
N VAL A 226 -5.41 -13.37 15.06
CA VAL A 226 -4.95 -12.22 15.80
C VAL A 226 -4.64 -12.64 17.26
N PRO A 227 -3.45 -12.36 17.77
CA PRO A 227 -3.13 -12.68 19.17
C PRO A 227 -3.87 -11.74 20.13
N ALA A 228 -4.05 -12.18 21.37
CA ALA A 228 -4.60 -11.32 22.41
C ALA A 228 -3.75 -10.05 22.57
N GLU A 229 -4.40 -8.93 22.85
CA GLU A 229 -3.76 -7.60 22.94
C GLU A 229 -2.56 -7.60 23.87
N LEU A 230 -2.69 -8.17 25.08
CA LEU A 230 -1.58 -8.26 26.03
C LEU A 230 -0.39 -9.06 25.48
N ALA A 231 -0.66 -10.14 24.74
CA ALA A 231 0.42 -10.94 24.15
C ALA A 231 1.14 -10.20 23.01
N GLN A 232 0.40 -9.38 22.26
CA GLN A 232 1.00 -8.47 21.27
C GLN A 232 1.84 -7.40 21.96
N ASP A 233 1.26 -6.73 22.98
CA ASP A 233 1.91 -5.64 23.72
C ASP A 233 3.24 -6.07 24.30
N ASP A 234 3.27 -7.18 25.06
CA ASP A 234 4.48 -7.72 25.65
C ASP A 234 5.57 -8.01 24.60
N PHE A 235 5.17 -8.64 23.49
CA PHE A 235 6.10 -8.98 22.40
C PHE A 235 6.62 -7.74 21.69
N ILE A 236 5.73 -6.81 21.31
CA ILE A 236 6.09 -5.59 20.56
C ILE A 236 6.97 -4.70 21.43
N LYS A 237 6.61 -4.51 22.71
CA LYS A 237 7.38 -3.71 23.65
C LYS A 237 8.82 -4.20 23.78
N ASP A 238 8.99 -5.51 24.03
CA ASP A 238 10.31 -6.12 24.15
C ASP A 238 11.12 -6.01 22.86
N ALA A 239 10.49 -6.28 21.71
CA ALA A 239 11.14 -6.16 20.39
C ALA A 239 11.51 -4.71 20.06
N CYS A 240 10.57 -3.75 20.27
CA CYS A 240 10.81 -2.34 20.01
C CYS A 240 11.89 -1.76 20.94
N THR A 241 11.98 -2.22 22.19
CA THR A 241 13.07 -1.82 23.09
C THR A 241 14.43 -2.17 22.49
N ARG A 242 14.62 -3.42 22.07
CA ARG A 242 15.89 -3.85 21.45
C ARG A 242 16.20 -3.12 20.15
N ILE A 243 15.18 -2.93 19.30
CA ILE A 243 15.32 -2.23 18.01
C ILE A 243 15.73 -0.78 18.28
N THR A 244 15.09 -0.11 19.22
CA THR A 244 15.34 1.28 19.55
C THR A 244 16.71 1.47 20.19
N ASP A 245 17.11 0.59 21.11
CA ASP A 245 18.46 0.62 21.69
C ASP A 245 19.54 0.48 20.61
N ALA A 246 19.34 -0.45 19.66
CA ALA A 246 20.25 -0.62 18.54
C ALA A 246 20.25 0.62 17.59
N TYR A 247 19.07 1.23 17.37
CA TYR A 247 18.93 2.42 16.55
C TYR A 247 19.66 3.62 17.17
N LEU A 248 19.53 3.82 18.49
CA LEU A 248 20.12 4.95 19.23
C LEU A 248 21.58 4.72 19.63
N ALA A 249 22.11 3.50 19.44
CA ALA A 249 23.49 3.22 19.86
C ALA A 249 24.50 4.30 19.39
N PRO A 250 25.44 4.73 20.27
CA PRO A 250 25.80 4.13 21.56
C PRO A 250 24.98 4.61 22.76
N ILE A 251 24.06 5.59 22.60
CA ILE A 251 23.36 6.21 23.74
C ILE A 251 22.39 5.24 24.41
N GLY A 252 21.49 4.59 23.67
CA GLY A 252 20.43 3.75 24.23
C GLY A 252 19.24 4.53 24.80
N LEU A 253 18.06 3.89 24.83
CA LEU A 253 16.82 4.54 25.25
C LEU A 253 16.82 4.94 26.74
N ARG A 254 17.47 4.15 27.61
CA ARG A 254 17.46 4.36 29.07
C ARG A 254 18.21 5.60 29.54
N GLU A 255 19.09 6.11 28.69
CA GLU A 255 19.90 7.30 28.95
C GLU A 255 19.28 8.58 28.38
N THR A 256 18.04 8.50 27.88
CA THR A 256 17.35 9.61 27.25
C THR A 256 15.99 9.85 27.90
N THR A 257 15.40 11.02 27.60
CA THR A 257 14.02 11.36 27.99
C THR A 257 12.98 10.88 26.97
N LEU A 258 13.40 10.03 26.03
CA LEU A 258 12.54 9.46 25.01
C LEU A 258 11.80 8.23 25.53
N THR A 259 10.63 7.99 25.00
CA THR A 259 9.81 6.80 25.27
C THR A 259 9.48 6.09 23.98
N ILE A 260 9.28 4.77 24.07
CA ILE A 260 8.82 3.96 22.94
C ILE A 260 7.32 4.16 22.75
N ALA A 261 6.90 4.32 21.49
CA ALA A 261 5.51 4.37 21.08
C ALA A 261 5.26 3.36 19.97
N TYR A 262 4.18 2.62 20.09
CA TYR A 262 3.69 1.67 19.07
C TYR A 262 2.20 1.45 19.27
N THR A 263 1.57 0.79 18.30
CA THR A 263 0.17 0.37 18.38
C THR A 263 0.08 -1.13 18.15
N VAL A 264 -0.85 -1.81 18.83
CA VAL A 264 -1.16 -3.21 18.54
C VAL A 264 -2.03 -3.31 17.29
N ILE A 265 -1.93 -4.44 16.56
CA ILE A 265 -2.73 -4.68 15.37
C ILE A 265 -4.14 -5.08 15.78
N GLN A 266 -5.12 -4.33 15.36
CA GLN A 266 -6.52 -4.61 15.60
C GLN A 266 -7.04 -5.75 14.70
N GLN A 267 -8.17 -6.38 15.09
CA GLN A 267 -8.74 -7.52 14.36
C GLN A 267 -8.96 -7.21 12.87
N ALA A 268 -9.54 -6.04 12.54
CA ALA A 268 -9.81 -5.67 11.16
C ALA A 268 -8.54 -5.56 10.30
N SER A 269 -7.49 -4.94 10.86
CA SER A 269 -6.18 -4.83 10.18
C SER A 269 -5.50 -6.19 10.04
N TRP A 270 -5.65 -7.08 11.04
CA TRP A 270 -5.15 -8.45 10.97
C TRP A 270 -5.85 -9.26 9.86
N ASP A 271 -7.17 -9.17 9.77
CA ASP A 271 -7.97 -9.85 8.74
C ASP A 271 -7.64 -9.32 7.34
N ALA A 272 -7.34 -8.02 7.23
CA ALA A 272 -6.86 -7.39 6.00
C ALA A 272 -5.47 -7.87 5.58
N GLY A 273 -4.69 -8.47 6.49
CA GLY A 273 -3.36 -9.00 6.19
C GLY A 273 -2.20 -8.20 6.76
N SER A 274 -2.45 -7.12 7.49
CA SER A 274 -1.40 -6.36 8.18
C SER A 274 -0.78 -7.18 9.30
N ARG A 275 0.55 -7.22 9.33
CA ARG A 275 1.33 -8.06 10.26
C ARG A 275 2.48 -7.34 10.93
N ARG A 276 2.76 -6.11 10.54
CA ARG A 276 3.92 -5.35 11.00
C ARG A 276 3.52 -4.13 11.81
N VAL A 277 4.33 -3.79 12.78
CA VAL A 277 4.16 -2.64 13.67
C VAL A 277 5.42 -1.79 13.64
N ALA A 278 5.25 -0.48 13.52
CA ALA A 278 6.35 0.47 13.64
C ALA A 278 6.74 0.64 15.10
N CYS A 279 8.03 0.61 15.38
CA CYS A 279 8.62 1.07 16.63
C CYS A 279 8.97 2.55 16.46
N ASN A 280 8.41 3.38 17.31
CA ASN A 280 8.64 4.81 17.30
C ASN A 280 9.24 5.25 18.63
N ILE A 281 9.98 6.34 18.60
CA ILE A 281 10.37 7.09 19.79
C ILE A 281 9.72 8.46 19.78
N GLY A 282 9.30 8.91 20.94
CA GLY A 282 8.73 10.23 21.18
C GLY A 282 9.04 10.71 22.58
N ALA A 283 8.52 11.85 22.99
CA ALA A 283 8.62 12.35 24.33
C ALA A 283 7.24 12.79 24.85
N HIS A 284 7.01 12.63 26.15
CA HIS A 284 5.79 13.06 26.79
C HIS A 284 6.05 14.21 27.74
N SER A 285 5.15 15.19 27.76
CA SER A 285 5.11 16.25 28.76
C SER A 285 3.66 16.51 29.19
N GLY A 286 3.37 16.36 30.47
CA GLY A 286 2.05 16.67 31.04
C GLY A 286 0.89 15.86 30.47
N GLY A 287 1.13 14.64 29.96
CA GLY A 287 0.09 13.77 29.39
C GLY A 287 -0.16 13.97 27.89
N SER A 288 0.57 14.88 27.24
CA SER A 288 0.55 15.12 25.79
C SER A 288 1.89 14.74 25.17
N TRP A 289 1.90 14.56 23.84
CA TRP A 289 3.14 14.38 23.09
C TRP A 289 3.89 15.70 22.98
N SER A 290 5.18 15.67 23.22
CA SER A 290 6.09 16.79 23.02
C SER A 290 6.44 16.96 21.55
N THR A 291 6.73 18.18 21.16
CA THR A 291 7.24 18.48 19.82
C THR A 291 8.74 18.17 19.75
N LEU A 292 9.11 17.27 18.85
CA LEU A 292 10.49 16.97 18.49
C LEU A 292 10.93 17.83 17.30
N LEU A 293 12.18 18.25 17.30
CA LEU A 293 12.89 18.87 16.18
C LEU A 293 14.22 18.17 16.01
N ASN A 294 14.60 17.90 14.76
CA ASN A 294 15.74 17.12 14.35
C ASN A 294 15.66 15.64 14.75
N SER A 295 16.50 14.82 14.13
CA SER A 295 16.55 13.37 14.41
C SER A 295 17.18 13.10 15.80
N ALA A 296 16.71 12.04 16.45
CA ALA A 296 17.27 11.54 17.69
C ALA A 296 18.74 11.08 17.56
N LYS A 297 19.22 10.84 16.33
CA LYS A 297 20.64 10.58 16.04
C LYS A 297 21.48 11.85 15.90
N GLY A 298 20.87 13.01 16.00
CA GLY A 298 21.53 14.32 15.84
C GLY A 298 21.23 15.25 17.02
N PRO A 299 21.26 16.56 16.79
CA PRO A 299 21.00 17.57 17.84
C PRO A 299 19.49 17.69 18.10
N LEU A 300 18.88 16.61 18.62
CA LEU A 300 17.47 16.56 18.99
C LEU A 300 17.09 17.68 19.95
N LEU A 301 15.94 18.29 19.70
CA LEU A 301 15.29 19.19 20.66
C LEU A 301 13.91 18.62 21.02
N ILE A 302 13.55 18.67 22.29
CA ILE A 302 12.24 18.31 22.85
C ILE A 302 11.64 19.61 23.39
N ASP A 303 10.52 20.06 22.82
CA ASP A 303 9.88 21.35 23.15
C ASP A 303 10.89 22.51 23.13
N GLY A 304 11.78 22.51 22.11
CA GLY A 304 12.80 23.52 21.89
C GLY A 304 14.04 23.42 22.81
N ARG A 305 14.19 22.35 23.62
CA ARG A 305 15.30 22.15 24.54
C ARG A 305 16.05 20.84 24.26
N PRO A 306 17.36 20.76 24.45
CA PRO A 306 18.07 19.50 24.40
C PRO A 306 17.48 18.49 25.39
N PRO A 307 17.50 17.17 25.08
CA PRO A 307 17.14 16.13 26.06
C PRO A 307 17.96 16.31 27.34
N ALA A 308 17.33 16.02 28.49
CA ALA A 308 18.09 15.92 29.73
C ALA A 308 19.06 14.72 29.66
N PRO A 309 20.24 14.82 30.23
CA PRO A 309 21.22 13.74 30.28
C PRO A 309 20.73 12.52 31.08
#